data_968081a9db2e6f3f3e4db4e6e5244ef1
#
_entry.id   968081a9db2e6f3f3e4db4e6e5244ef1
#
_cell.length_a   1.000
_cell.length_b   1.000
_cell.length_c   1.000
_cell.angle_alpha   90.00
_cell.angle_beta   90.00
_cell.angle_gamma   90.00
#
_symmetry.space_group_name_H-M   'P 1'
#
loop_
_entity.id
_entity.type
_entity.pdbx_description
1 polymer ?
#
loop_
_entity_poly.entity_id
_entity_poly.type
_entity_poly.pdbx_seq_one_letter_code
_entity_poly.pdbx_strand_id
1 'polypeptide(L)'
;MENLLAALVGFSIFGMAYLSNVSFSLYYNIKIAGETFEKQRLINSLYKILAFAGGTMLLVLSTSLIIPWANKNNLPIPAEYSTVISTVATLGVCLSGSLKYILEAFNKMKKILSIKDENNTIEAARANALKSDKAVEGE
;
A
#
# COMPACT_ATOMS: atom_id res chain seq x y z
N MET A 1 -8.13 22.56 -13.64
CA MET A 1 -7.12 21.57 -14.09
C MET A 1 -6.22 21.10 -12.95
N GLU A 2 -5.77 21.95 -12.06
CA GLU A 2 -4.88 21.60 -10.93
C GLU A 2 -5.44 20.52 -9.99
N ASN A 3 -6.72 20.60 -9.64
CA ASN A 3 -7.38 19.61 -8.78
C ASN A 3 -7.44 18.20 -9.41
N LEU A 4 -7.59 18.11 -10.73
CA LEU A 4 -7.57 16.84 -11.43
C LEU A 4 -6.17 16.23 -11.46
N LEU A 5 -5.14 17.06 -11.65
CA LEU A 5 -3.75 16.63 -11.60
C LEU A 5 -3.39 16.12 -10.19
N ALA A 6 -3.77 16.86 -9.15
CA ALA A 6 -3.57 16.45 -7.76
C ALA A 6 -4.25 15.11 -7.44
N ALA A 7 -5.47 14.91 -7.93
CA ALA A 7 -6.19 13.65 -7.79
C ALA A 7 -5.48 12.50 -8.51
N LEU A 8 -5.01 12.70 -9.74
CA LEU A 8 -4.27 11.69 -10.50
C LEU A 8 -2.96 11.30 -9.83
N VAL A 9 -2.21 12.27 -9.31
CA VAL A 9 -0.98 12.01 -8.55
C VAL A 9 -1.30 11.24 -7.26
N GLY A 10 -2.32 11.65 -6.51
CA GLY A 10 -2.76 10.95 -5.31
C GLY A 10 -3.16 9.49 -5.58
N PHE A 11 -3.92 9.24 -6.64
CA PHE A 11 -4.28 7.88 -7.08
C PHE A 11 -3.07 7.06 -7.53
N SER A 12 -2.10 7.68 -8.18
CA SER A 12 -0.87 6.99 -8.59
C SER A 12 -0.05 6.54 -7.38
N ILE A 13 0.12 7.41 -6.40
CA ILE A 13 0.81 7.09 -5.13
C ILE A 13 0.08 5.96 -4.40
N PHE A 14 -1.24 6.05 -4.28
CA PHE A 14 -2.07 5.03 -3.66
C PHE A 14 -1.96 3.69 -4.39
N GLY A 15 -2.03 3.68 -5.73
CA GLY A 15 -1.89 2.49 -6.55
C GLY A 15 -0.52 1.81 -6.38
N MET A 16 0.57 2.58 -6.36
CA MET A 16 1.92 2.05 -6.12
C MET A 16 2.06 1.45 -4.72
N ALA A 17 1.57 2.13 -3.69
CA ALA A 17 1.60 1.65 -2.32
C ALA A 17 0.83 0.32 -2.17
N TYR A 18 -0.34 0.23 -2.80
CA TYR A 18 -1.13 -1.00 -2.83
C TYR A 18 -0.44 -2.13 -3.57
N LEU A 19 0.08 -1.91 -4.77
CA LEU A 19 0.78 -2.93 -5.54
C LEU A 19 1.99 -3.46 -4.78
N SER A 20 2.73 -2.59 -4.11
CA SER A 20 3.82 -2.99 -3.22
C SER A 20 3.34 -3.91 -2.09
N ASN A 21 2.24 -3.55 -1.42
CA ASN A 21 1.66 -4.38 -0.35
C ASN A 21 1.18 -5.74 -0.88
N VAL A 22 0.55 -5.79 -2.05
CA VAL A 22 0.12 -7.05 -2.70
C VAL A 22 1.32 -7.92 -3.06
N SER A 23 2.36 -7.34 -3.64
CA SER A 23 3.58 -8.07 -4.04
C SER A 23 4.27 -8.73 -2.85
N PHE A 24 4.49 -7.98 -1.77
CA PHE A 24 5.07 -8.55 -0.54
C PHE A 24 4.14 -9.57 0.13
N SER A 25 2.82 -9.37 0.06
CA SER A 25 1.84 -10.35 0.57
C SER A 25 1.92 -11.66 -0.18
N LEU A 26 1.94 -11.61 -1.51
CA LEU A 26 2.03 -12.79 -2.36
C LEU A 26 3.33 -13.55 -2.10
N TYR A 27 4.45 -12.84 -2.05
CA TYR A 27 5.74 -13.47 -1.76
C TYR A 27 5.76 -14.14 -0.39
N TYR A 28 5.31 -13.44 0.65
CA TYR A 28 5.27 -13.96 2.01
C TYR A 28 4.37 -15.19 2.12
N ASN A 29 3.14 -15.11 1.63
CA ASN A 29 2.16 -16.20 1.78
C ASN A 29 2.55 -17.45 0.97
N ILE A 30 3.00 -17.26 -0.28
CA ILE A 30 3.32 -18.39 -1.16
C ILE A 30 4.68 -19.00 -0.84
N LYS A 31 5.73 -18.15 -0.69
CA LYS A 31 7.11 -18.64 -0.57
C LYS A 31 7.53 -18.94 0.86
N ILE A 32 6.98 -18.23 1.85
CA ILE A 32 7.40 -18.35 3.25
C ILE A 32 6.37 -19.16 4.03
N ALA A 33 5.09 -18.78 3.97
CA ALA A 33 4.04 -19.46 4.69
C ALA A 33 3.56 -20.76 4.02
N GLY A 34 3.96 -21.01 2.76
CA GLY A 34 3.56 -22.22 2.03
C GLY A 34 2.07 -22.31 1.73
N GLU A 35 1.36 -21.18 1.80
CA GLU A 35 -0.07 -21.13 1.49
C GLU A 35 -0.30 -21.31 -0.02
N THR A 36 -1.36 -22.03 -0.37
CA THR A 36 -1.82 -22.13 -1.76
C THR A 36 -2.38 -20.79 -2.22
N PHE A 37 -2.09 -20.44 -3.48
CA PHE A 37 -2.60 -19.19 -4.08
C PHE A 37 -4.12 -19.23 -4.21
N GLU A 38 -4.82 -18.44 -3.40
CA GLU A 38 -6.26 -18.28 -3.47
C GLU A 38 -6.65 -17.07 -4.32
N LYS A 39 -7.13 -17.32 -5.53
CA LYS A 39 -7.64 -16.27 -6.44
C LYS A 39 -8.71 -15.38 -5.78
N GLN A 40 -9.55 -15.96 -4.92
CA GLN A 40 -10.63 -15.24 -4.26
C GLN A 40 -10.11 -14.14 -3.32
N ARG A 41 -9.01 -14.36 -2.63
CA ARG A 41 -8.38 -13.32 -1.78
C ARG A 41 -7.89 -12.14 -2.63
N LEU A 42 -7.32 -12.42 -3.81
CA LEU A 42 -6.86 -11.37 -4.73
C LEU A 42 -8.04 -10.57 -5.28
N ILE A 43 -9.11 -11.25 -5.72
CA ILE A 43 -10.33 -10.63 -6.23
C ILE A 43 -10.98 -9.75 -5.17
N ASN A 44 -11.13 -10.25 -3.94
CA ASN A 44 -11.68 -9.48 -2.82
C ASN A 44 -10.84 -8.23 -2.51
N SER A 45 -9.53 -8.34 -2.64
CA SER A 45 -8.62 -7.21 -2.48
C SER A 45 -8.79 -6.17 -3.59
N LEU A 46 -9.00 -6.61 -4.83
CA LEU A 46 -9.27 -5.75 -5.98
C LEU A 46 -10.60 -5.00 -5.82
N TYR A 47 -11.67 -5.67 -5.34
CA TYR A 47 -12.94 -5.01 -5.04
C TYR A 47 -12.81 -3.91 -3.99
N LYS A 48 -12.00 -4.12 -2.95
CA LYS A 48 -11.74 -3.08 -1.93
C LYS A 48 -11.11 -1.83 -2.54
N ILE A 49 -10.18 -2.00 -3.47
CA ILE A 49 -9.56 -0.88 -4.18
C ILE A 49 -10.53 -0.16 -5.09
N LEU A 50 -11.30 -0.90 -5.87
CA LEU A 50 -12.31 -0.30 -6.74
C LEU A 50 -13.34 0.50 -5.92
N ALA A 51 -13.78 -0.03 -4.77
CA ALA A 51 -14.66 0.69 -3.87
C ALA A 51 -13.99 1.95 -3.28
N PHE A 52 -12.73 1.87 -2.88
CA PHE A 52 -11.98 3.02 -2.38
C PHE A 52 -11.79 4.08 -3.47
N ALA A 53 -11.35 3.68 -4.66
CA ALA A 53 -11.15 4.59 -5.79
C ALA A 53 -12.48 5.25 -6.21
N GLY A 54 -13.55 4.47 -6.33
CA GLY A 54 -14.89 4.99 -6.65
C GLY A 54 -15.41 5.95 -5.60
N GLY A 55 -15.29 5.60 -4.31
CA GLY A 55 -15.66 6.48 -3.19
C GLY A 55 -14.89 7.78 -3.16
N THR A 56 -13.57 7.71 -3.38
CA THR A 56 -12.72 8.92 -3.44
C THR A 56 -13.08 9.78 -4.65
N MET A 57 -13.36 9.19 -5.79
CA MET A 57 -13.78 9.93 -6.99
C MET A 57 -15.11 10.66 -6.78
N LEU A 58 -16.07 10.02 -6.11
CA LEU A 58 -17.34 10.65 -5.73
C LEU A 58 -17.13 11.82 -4.75
N LEU A 59 -16.21 11.70 -3.78
CA LEU A 59 -15.86 12.80 -2.89
C LEU A 59 -15.25 13.99 -3.65
N VAL A 60 -14.33 13.74 -4.58
CA VAL A 60 -13.74 14.79 -5.43
C VAL A 60 -14.82 15.48 -6.27
N LEU A 61 -15.72 14.72 -6.87
CA LEU A 61 -16.84 15.27 -7.63
C LEU A 61 -17.77 16.09 -6.74
N SER A 62 -18.12 15.60 -5.56
CA SER A 62 -18.98 16.32 -4.60
C SER A 62 -18.38 17.65 -4.20
N THR A 63 -17.09 17.69 -3.84
CA THR A 63 -16.40 18.94 -3.48
C THR A 63 -16.32 19.91 -4.66
N SER A 64 -16.13 19.39 -5.89
CA SER A 64 -16.11 20.22 -7.11
C SER A 64 -17.46 20.83 -7.46
N LEU A 65 -18.58 20.23 -7.04
CA LEU A 65 -19.93 20.73 -7.28
C LEU A 65 -20.41 21.73 -6.23
N ILE A 66 -19.90 21.65 -4.99
CA ILE A 66 -20.30 22.54 -3.88
C ILE A 66 -20.03 24.01 -4.23
N ILE A 67 -18.91 24.31 -4.84
CA ILE A 67 -18.48 25.68 -5.13
C ILE A 67 -19.35 26.38 -6.17
N PRO A 68 -19.58 25.78 -7.37
CA PRO A 68 -20.51 26.36 -8.35
C PRO A 68 -21.92 26.53 -7.77
N TRP A 69 -22.37 25.59 -6.95
CA TRP A 69 -23.67 25.65 -6.28
C TRP A 69 -23.74 26.81 -5.28
N ALA A 70 -22.73 26.98 -4.43
CA ALA A 70 -22.66 28.05 -3.46
C ALA A 70 -22.63 29.43 -4.13
N ASN A 71 -21.85 29.61 -5.19
CA ASN A 71 -21.77 30.84 -5.96
C ASN A 71 -23.12 31.19 -6.61
N LYS A 72 -23.84 30.16 -7.12
CA LYS A 72 -25.17 30.35 -7.71
C LYS A 72 -26.23 30.81 -6.69
N ASN A 73 -26.06 30.45 -5.40
CA ASN A 73 -26.99 30.81 -4.32
C ASN A 73 -26.53 32.02 -3.50
N ASN A 74 -25.70 32.89 -4.04
CA ASN A 74 -25.18 34.10 -3.40
C ASN A 74 -24.46 33.81 -2.07
N LEU A 75 -23.85 32.66 -1.93
CA LEU A 75 -22.94 32.28 -0.85
C LEU A 75 -21.52 32.25 -1.40
N PRO A 76 -20.89 33.43 -1.60
CA PRO A 76 -19.58 33.46 -2.26
C PRO A 76 -18.53 32.81 -1.36
N ILE A 77 -18.05 31.62 -1.78
CA ILE A 77 -16.87 31.02 -1.20
C ILE A 77 -15.66 31.58 -1.97
N PRO A 78 -14.74 32.31 -1.31
CA PRO A 78 -13.54 32.78 -1.98
C PRO A 78 -12.81 31.63 -2.69
N ALA A 79 -12.37 31.86 -3.92
CA ALA A 79 -11.76 30.84 -4.75
C ALA A 79 -10.56 30.15 -4.07
N GLU A 80 -9.85 30.89 -3.24
CA GLU A 80 -8.71 30.38 -2.45
C GLU A 80 -9.14 29.27 -1.48
N TYR A 81 -10.24 29.45 -0.73
CA TYR A 81 -10.74 28.41 0.18
C TYR A 81 -11.27 27.20 -0.55
N SER A 82 -11.84 27.38 -1.72
CA SER A 82 -12.39 26.33 -2.54
C SER A 82 -11.31 25.36 -3.02
N THR A 83 -10.21 25.90 -3.51
CA THR A 83 -9.06 25.10 -3.96
C THR A 83 -8.41 24.36 -2.79
N VAL A 84 -8.23 25.05 -1.65
CA VAL A 84 -7.66 24.44 -0.45
C VAL A 84 -8.52 23.29 0.05
N ILE A 85 -9.83 23.48 0.18
CA ILE A 85 -10.75 22.44 0.68
C ILE A 85 -10.74 21.21 -0.22
N SER A 86 -10.85 21.39 -1.55
CA SER A 86 -10.86 20.25 -2.48
C SER A 86 -9.51 19.54 -2.52
N THR A 87 -8.40 20.27 -2.47
CA THR A 87 -7.05 19.68 -2.46
C THR A 87 -6.79 18.91 -1.17
N VAL A 88 -7.11 19.49 -0.01
CA VAL A 88 -6.94 18.83 1.30
C VAL A 88 -7.83 17.61 1.42
N ALA A 89 -9.09 17.67 0.98
CA ALA A 89 -9.98 16.51 0.99
C ALA A 89 -9.45 15.38 0.12
N THR A 90 -9.03 15.69 -1.12
CA THR A 90 -8.50 14.70 -2.06
C THR A 90 -7.20 14.08 -1.58
N LEU A 91 -6.22 14.92 -1.24
CA LEU A 91 -4.91 14.45 -0.76
C LEU A 91 -5.03 13.74 0.59
N GLY A 92 -5.86 14.24 1.50
CA GLY A 92 -6.07 13.63 2.82
C GLY A 92 -6.58 12.19 2.71
N VAL A 93 -7.56 11.93 1.84
CA VAL A 93 -8.08 10.58 1.59
C VAL A 93 -7.04 9.69 0.91
N CYS A 94 -6.39 10.17 -0.15
CA CYS A 94 -5.37 9.39 -0.86
C CYS A 94 -4.15 9.09 0.01
N LEU A 95 -3.67 10.07 0.79
CA LEU A 95 -2.51 9.89 1.66
C LEU A 95 -2.81 8.94 2.82
N SER A 96 -3.96 9.04 3.47
CA SER A 96 -4.31 8.14 4.57
C SER A 96 -4.43 6.69 4.11
N GLY A 97 -5.01 6.44 2.93
CA GLY A 97 -5.05 5.13 2.30
C GLY A 97 -3.66 4.61 1.93
N SER A 98 -2.82 5.48 1.35
CA SER A 98 -1.44 5.14 0.97
C SER A 98 -0.58 4.80 2.17
N LEU A 99 -0.64 5.58 3.25
CA LEU A 99 0.12 5.33 4.48
C LEU A 99 -0.21 3.97 5.08
N LYS A 100 -1.47 3.58 5.12
CA LYS A 100 -1.88 2.25 5.57
C LYS A 100 -1.17 1.14 4.79
N TYR A 101 -1.22 1.19 3.46
CA TYR A 101 -0.61 0.15 2.62
C TYR A 101 0.92 0.18 2.65
N ILE A 102 1.54 1.36 2.76
CA ILE A 102 2.99 1.50 2.93
C ILE A 102 3.43 0.83 4.24
N LEU A 103 2.74 1.09 5.35
CA LEU A 103 3.05 0.48 6.65
C LEU A 103 2.86 -1.04 6.63
N GLU A 104 1.79 -1.54 6.02
CA GLU A 104 1.57 -2.97 5.85
C GLU A 104 2.65 -3.63 4.98
N ALA A 105 3.02 -3.00 3.86
CA ALA A 105 4.09 -3.45 2.98
C ALA A 105 5.43 -3.50 3.70
N PHE A 106 5.77 -2.44 4.45
CA PHE A 106 7.00 -2.35 5.23
C PHE A 106 7.08 -3.45 6.31
N ASN A 107 5.98 -3.69 7.03
CA ASN A 107 5.93 -4.75 8.03
C ASN A 107 6.12 -6.16 7.42
N LYS A 108 5.57 -6.41 6.23
CA LYS A 108 5.77 -7.66 5.51
C LYS A 108 7.21 -7.80 5.01
N MET A 109 7.77 -6.71 4.46
CA MET A 109 9.17 -6.68 4.06
C MET A 109 10.10 -7.01 5.23
N LYS A 110 9.89 -6.40 6.41
CA LYS A 110 10.66 -6.72 7.62
C LYS A 110 10.58 -8.20 7.99
N LYS A 111 9.38 -8.80 7.94
CA LYS A 111 9.19 -10.23 8.21
C LYS A 111 9.97 -11.10 7.21
N ILE A 112 9.91 -10.77 5.92
CA ILE A 112 10.65 -11.51 4.88
C ILE A 112 12.16 -11.44 5.11
N LEU A 113 12.69 -10.27 5.46
CA LEU A 113 14.10 -10.08 5.73
C LEU A 113 14.55 -10.82 6.99
N SER A 114 13.79 -10.76 8.10
CA SER A 114 14.14 -11.44 9.34
C SER A 114 14.19 -12.97 9.18
N ILE A 115 13.27 -13.55 8.42
CA ILE A 115 13.27 -15.00 8.15
C ILE A 115 14.49 -15.39 7.30
N LYS A 116 14.88 -14.56 6.33
CA LYS A 116 16.07 -14.79 5.52
C LYS A 116 17.35 -14.79 6.37
N ASP A 117 17.46 -13.86 7.30
CA ASP A 117 18.61 -13.77 8.20
C ASP A 117 18.68 -14.97 9.15
N GLU A 118 17.53 -15.43 9.67
CA GLU A 118 17.46 -16.62 10.51
C GLU A 118 17.86 -17.88 9.75
N ASN A 119 17.37 -18.07 8.54
CA ASN A 119 17.76 -19.20 7.68
C ASN A 119 19.26 -19.20 7.35
N ASN A 120 19.84 -18.05 7.02
CA ASN A 120 21.28 -17.92 6.77
C ASN A 120 22.10 -18.29 8.01
N THR A 121 21.63 -17.93 9.20
CA THR A 121 22.30 -18.26 10.47
C THR A 121 22.24 -19.77 10.74
N ILE A 122 21.10 -20.42 10.48
CA ILE A 122 20.93 -21.87 10.64
C ILE A 122 21.82 -22.65 9.66
N GLU A 123 21.88 -22.21 8.39
CA GLU A 123 22.75 -22.84 7.39
C GLU A 123 24.23 -22.71 7.74
N ALA A 124 24.65 -21.55 8.23
CA ALA A 124 26.02 -21.33 8.69
C ALA A 124 26.36 -22.22 9.89
N ALA A 125 25.44 -22.36 10.85
CA ALA A 125 25.63 -23.24 12.01
C ALA A 125 25.72 -24.71 11.59
N ARG A 126 24.87 -25.17 10.65
CA ARG A 126 24.94 -26.55 10.11
C ARG A 126 26.24 -26.82 9.37
N ALA A 127 26.69 -25.86 8.56
CA ALA A 127 27.97 -26.00 7.83
C ALA A 127 29.17 -26.09 8.79
N ASN A 128 29.14 -25.36 9.91
CA ASN A 128 30.19 -25.42 10.92
C ASN A 128 30.15 -26.75 11.69
N ALA A 129 28.98 -27.27 12.04
CA ALA A 129 28.82 -28.57 12.69
C ALA A 129 29.36 -29.72 11.81
N LEU A 130 29.04 -29.72 10.51
CA LEU A 130 29.53 -30.71 9.56
C LEU A 130 31.07 -30.69 9.37
N LYS A 131 31.68 -29.51 9.48
CA LYS A 131 33.14 -29.37 9.45
C LYS A 131 33.79 -29.92 10.71
N SER A 132 33.17 -29.72 11.87
CA SER A 132 33.66 -30.26 13.15
C SER A 132 33.61 -31.76 13.18
N ASP A 133 32.51 -32.39 12.73
CA ASP A 133 32.39 -33.86 12.69
C ASP A 133 33.44 -34.51 11.78
N LYS A 134 33.71 -33.92 10.60
CA LYS A 134 34.76 -34.42 9.70
C LYS A 134 36.18 -34.26 10.24
N ALA A 135 36.43 -33.32 11.13
CA ALA A 135 37.72 -33.14 11.76
C ALA A 135 37.98 -34.19 12.84
N VAL A 136 36.94 -34.75 13.46
CA VAL A 136 37.02 -35.79 14.49
C VAL A 136 37.17 -37.18 13.92
N GLU A 137 36.63 -37.45 12.70
CA GLU A 137 36.75 -38.75 12.02
C GLU A 137 38.12 -38.95 11.29
N GLY A 138 38.94 -37.92 11.22
CA GLY A 138 40.25 -37.94 10.53
C GLY A 138 41.46 -38.14 11.43
N GLU A 139 41.28 -38.35 12.75
CA GLU A 139 42.32 -38.80 13.68
C GLU A 139 42.17 -40.29 14.02
#